data_a02617e6ddf2e47497682e94c01845d6
#
_entry.id   a02617e6ddf2e47497682e94c01845d6
#
_cell.length_a   1.000
_cell.length_b   1.000
_cell.length_c   1.000
_cell.angle_alpha   90.00
_cell.angle_beta   90.00
_cell.angle_gamma   90.00
#
_symmetry.space_group_name_H-M   'P 1'
#
loop_
_entity.id
_entity.type
_entity.pdbx_description
1 polymer ?
#
loop_
_entity_poly.entity_id
_entity_poly.type
_entity_poly.pdbx_seq_one_letter_code
_entity_poly.pdbx_strand_id
1 'polypeptide(L)'
;MPNTNKKMRVALSAWEIGRVNSGLGAKIGGLGVVVEELPRELVKAAAKQHIDLEIETLSPCFAYHDKNKLTKLDLLVPVTLAGHTFEFEIYEHVFPDGHKVVYFWDHGQLHWTTPSAIYPTAPQVGLKLYSAVSQAMAGYIKQGDFETIHLHDYHVGLIPFYLGDDYLQKVPVHLTIHNATYQGIVALIGGGYKSLERINLPGEQLFHKYFDFFDNLNLMKACMLKVHETGGKITTVSGDLAGTWGYAAELKQSQQEVLAQATAQKGAPPGEVFLPNRCLDLFEKLPIAGITNGMSDRNRPENLPELKAEVLKTMSIFMNPVTQFEMLARDHNFDVHNLPIKTELKRLLHLEAFGTEPLLDPILITAVGRLVEQKNLGLVADIIERTLVYDAGTKFLILASAPEGDGSGKASEERFARLAATYPQRVYVNNSFNLPLSKLIMAGGDFSLIPSRFEPCGLVDYEASLLGNIVIGRATGGLTKVAHCAYLYEWLDISDRVGEANAFFAQMKTAIDTYRHHPVRHQELMRTAMAIDAGWDASATQYVNMYRYGLLMKQWHAERHELIQKFIKALKEDQQMFAEFFMPARQEYGDYLDWELQKTLQQRNLI
;
A
#
# COMPACT_ATOMS: atom_id res chain seq x y z
N MET A 1 27.63 -15.40 13.53
CA MET A 1 27.03 -14.98 12.26
C MET A 1 26.77 -16.20 11.41
N PRO A 2 25.65 -16.32 10.71
CA PRO A 2 25.56 -17.31 9.66
C PRO A 2 26.69 -17.02 8.68
N ASN A 3 27.22 -18.10 8.10
CA ASN A 3 28.38 -18.10 7.21
C ASN A 3 28.24 -16.96 6.17
N THR A 4 29.13 -15.97 6.17
CA THR A 4 29.05 -14.73 5.37
C THR A 4 29.12 -14.95 3.85
N ASN A 5 29.14 -16.22 3.41
CA ASN A 5 29.16 -16.61 1.98
C ASN A 5 27.86 -17.31 1.53
N LYS A 6 26.83 -17.45 2.39
CA LYS A 6 25.59 -18.08 1.95
C LYS A 6 24.60 -17.00 1.47
N LYS A 7 24.13 -17.13 0.23
CA LYS A 7 23.15 -16.27 -0.39
C LYS A 7 21.79 -16.43 0.33
N MET A 8 21.19 -15.34 0.79
CA MET A 8 19.85 -15.35 1.37
C MET A 8 18.82 -15.33 0.24
N ARG A 9 18.00 -16.36 0.12
CA ARG A 9 16.93 -16.44 -0.90
C ARG A 9 15.56 -16.21 -0.26
N VAL A 10 14.81 -15.26 -0.82
CA VAL A 10 13.47 -14.85 -0.34
C VAL A 10 12.44 -15.13 -1.42
N ALA A 11 11.37 -15.85 -1.06
CA ALA A 11 10.16 -15.96 -1.87
C ALA A 11 9.18 -14.85 -1.44
N LEU A 12 9.02 -13.82 -2.28
CA LEU A 12 8.05 -12.75 -2.08
C LEU A 12 6.78 -13.07 -2.87
N SER A 13 5.68 -13.37 -2.19
CA SER A 13 4.44 -13.84 -2.83
C SER A 13 3.38 -12.74 -2.82
N ALA A 14 2.79 -12.44 -3.99
CA ALA A 14 1.77 -11.42 -4.15
C ALA A 14 0.77 -11.78 -5.26
N TRP A 15 -0.44 -11.23 -5.16
CA TRP A 15 -1.50 -11.45 -6.15
C TRP A 15 -1.35 -10.59 -7.40
N GLU A 16 -0.83 -9.38 -7.26
CA GLU A 16 -0.60 -8.46 -8.37
C GLU A 16 0.83 -7.91 -8.38
N ILE A 17 1.29 -7.51 -9.56
CA ILE A 17 2.58 -6.85 -9.78
C ILE A 17 2.39 -5.68 -10.73
N GLY A 18 3.04 -4.53 -10.47
CA GLY A 18 2.78 -3.27 -11.14
C GLY A 18 3.22 -3.16 -12.60
N ARG A 19 4.08 -4.03 -13.10
CA ARG A 19 4.77 -4.02 -14.42
C ARG A 19 3.85 -3.83 -15.65
N VAL A 20 2.95 -2.87 -15.61
CA VAL A 20 1.88 -2.63 -16.61
C VAL A 20 2.43 -2.45 -18.02
N ASN A 21 3.45 -1.59 -18.19
CA ASN A 21 4.03 -1.28 -19.51
C ASN A 21 4.79 -2.45 -20.15
N SER A 22 5.09 -3.50 -19.37
CA SER A 22 5.74 -4.70 -19.89
C SER A 22 4.79 -5.68 -20.56
N GLY A 23 3.48 -5.57 -20.29
CA GLY A 23 2.48 -6.57 -20.62
C GLY A 23 2.50 -7.80 -19.68
N LEU A 24 3.25 -7.73 -18.57
CA LEU A 24 3.44 -8.81 -17.60
C LEU A 24 2.98 -8.42 -16.19
N GLY A 25 2.18 -7.37 -16.07
CA GLY A 25 1.65 -6.91 -14.79
C GLY A 25 0.35 -6.16 -14.91
N ALA A 26 -0.27 -5.88 -13.76
CA ALA A 26 -1.46 -5.05 -13.62
C ALA A 26 -1.31 -4.10 -12.44
N LYS A 27 -1.68 -2.85 -12.62
CA LYS A 27 -1.72 -1.86 -11.53
C LYS A 27 -3.18 -1.57 -11.19
N ILE A 28 -3.71 -2.24 -10.18
CA ILE A 28 -5.07 -1.97 -9.68
C ILE A 28 -5.01 -1.13 -8.41
N GLY A 29 -4.01 -1.35 -7.57
CA GLY A 29 -3.83 -0.65 -6.30
C GLY A 29 -2.38 -0.36 -5.95
N GLY A 30 -2.18 0.05 -4.70
CA GLY A 30 -0.84 0.30 -4.15
C GLY A 30 0.01 -0.96 -4.00
N LEU A 31 -0.61 -2.13 -3.86
CA LEU A 31 0.09 -3.42 -3.74
C LEU A 31 0.99 -3.66 -4.97
N GLY A 32 0.45 -3.52 -6.18
CA GLY A 32 1.23 -3.73 -7.40
C GLY A 32 2.45 -2.82 -7.50
N VAL A 33 2.33 -1.55 -7.09
CA VAL A 33 3.46 -0.60 -7.07
C VAL A 33 4.54 -1.07 -6.10
N VAL A 34 4.16 -1.48 -4.89
CA VAL A 34 5.10 -1.97 -3.87
C VAL A 34 5.83 -3.21 -4.38
N VAL A 35 5.11 -4.19 -4.92
CA VAL A 35 5.69 -5.45 -5.43
C VAL A 35 6.57 -5.22 -6.67
N GLU A 36 6.35 -4.14 -7.42
CA GLU A 36 7.24 -3.74 -8.51
C GLU A 36 8.55 -3.13 -8.00
N GLU A 37 8.48 -2.27 -6.97
CA GLU A 37 9.62 -1.46 -6.53
C GLU A 37 10.44 -2.11 -5.41
N LEU A 38 9.78 -2.69 -4.40
CA LEU A 38 10.40 -3.20 -3.19
C LEU A 38 11.51 -4.25 -3.42
N PRO A 39 11.38 -5.25 -4.32
CA PRO A 39 12.40 -6.30 -4.45
C PRO A 39 13.79 -5.76 -4.76
N ARG A 40 13.92 -4.83 -5.68
CA ARG A 40 15.21 -4.22 -6.03
C ARG A 40 15.78 -3.37 -4.88
N GLU A 41 14.92 -2.69 -4.14
CA GLU A 41 15.35 -1.85 -3.01
C GLU A 41 15.79 -2.70 -1.81
N LEU A 42 15.16 -3.87 -1.62
CA LEU A 42 15.63 -4.88 -0.65
C LEU A 42 17.03 -5.38 -0.99
N VAL A 43 17.30 -5.69 -2.25
CA VAL A 43 18.65 -6.13 -2.69
C VAL A 43 19.68 -5.02 -2.43
N LYS A 44 19.35 -3.75 -2.73
CA LYS A 44 20.24 -2.61 -2.42
C LYS A 44 20.48 -2.44 -0.91
N ALA A 45 19.42 -2.53 -0.11
CA ALA A 45 19.52 -2.41 1.35
C ALA A 45 20.34 -3.56 1.96
N ALA A 46 20.17 -4.78 1.47
CA ALA A 46 20.94 -5.94 1.88
C ALA A 46 22.43 -5.79 1.52
N ALA A 47 22.73 -5.30 0.32
CA ALA A 47 24.10 -5.04 -0.11
C ALA A 47 24.82 -4.01 0.78
N LYS A 48 24.12 -2.95 1.22
CA LYS A 48 24.63 -1.99 2.22
C LYS A 48 24.98 -2.66 3.57
N GLN A 49 24.35 -3.77 3.89
CA GLN A 49 24.59 -4.58 5.09
C GLN A 49 25.52 -5.80 4.82
N HIS A 50 26.18 -5.85 3.68
CA HIS A 50 27.06 -6.97 3.25
C HIS A 50 26.34 -8.32 3.18
N ILE A 51 25.06 -8.32 2.81
CA ILE A 51 24.25 -9.53 2.63
C ILE A 51 24.02 -9.75 1.14
N ASP A 52 24.34 -10.95 0.66
CA ASP A 52 23.97 -11.40 -0.70
C ASP A 52 22.52 -11.87 -0.67
N LEU A 53 21.59 -11.01 -1.15
CA LEU A 53 20.15 -11.25 -1.15
C LEU A 53 19.64 -11.51 -2.56
N GLU A 54 18.96 -12.62 -2.73
CA GLU A 54 18.18 -12.94 -3.94
C GLU A 54 16.69 -12.97 -3.62
N ILE A 55 15.89 -12.31 -4.47
CA ILE A 55 14.44 -12.29 -4.31
C ILE A 55 13.80 -12.83 -5.58
N GLU A 56 12.93 -13.82 -5.39
CA GLU A 56 12.00 -14.27 -6.41
C GLU A 56 10.59 -13.83 -6.05
N THR A 57 9.98 -12.98 -6.89
CA THR A 57 8.60 -12.59 -6.73
C THR A 57 7.70 -13.65 -7.36
N LEU A 58 6.79 -14.20 -6.58
CA LEU A 58 5.83 -15.22 -7.01
C LEU A 58 4.49 -14.56 -7.28
N SER A 59 3.96 -14.70 -8.50
CA SER A 59 2.70 -14.06 -8.92
C SER A 59 1.88 -14.99 -9.83
N PRO A 60 0.54 -14.96 -9.79
CA PRO A 60 -0.25 -15.69 -10.78
C PRO A 60 0.04 -15.20 -12.21
N CYS A 61 0.00 -16.11 -13.16
CA CYS A 61 0.06 -15.77 -14.58
C CYS A 61 -1.38 -15.58 -15.10
N PHE A 62 -1.77 -14.34 -15.33
CA PHE A 62 -3.10 -14.03 -15.84
C PHE A 62 -3.20 -14.25 -17.36
N ALA A 63 -4.43 -14.46 -17.87
CA ALA A 63 -4.68 -14.77 -19.28
C ALA A 63 -4.18 -13.66 -20.24
N TYR A 64 -4.15 -12.41 -19.80
CA TYR A 64 -3.67 -11.26 -20.59
C TYR A 64 -2.14 -11.10 -20.59
N HIS A 65 -1.39 -11.84 -19.77
CA HIS A 65 0.06 -11.76 -19.79
C HIS A 65 0.61 -12.28 -21.11
N ASP A 66 1.57 -11.53 -21.67
CA ASP A 66 2.25 -11.93 -22.91
C ASP A 66 3.27 -13.05 -22.64
N LYS A 67 2.80 -14.29 -22.76
CA LYS A 67 3.62 -15.48 -22.50
C LYS A 67 4.81 -15.63 -23.43
N ASN A 68 4.84 -14.94 -24.59
CA ASN A 68 6.00 -14.96 -25.47
C ASN A 68 7.22 -14.27 -24.84
N LYS A 69 7.00 -13.44 -23.82
CA LYS A 69 8.07 -12.78 -23.04
C LYS A 69 8.55 -13.62 -21.86
N LEU A 70 7.91 -14.75 -21.58
CA LEU A 70 8.19 -15.59 -20.44
C LEU A 70 9.03 -16.81 -20.85
N THR A 71 9.94 -17.22 -19.98
CA THR A 71 10.69 -18.48 -20.12
C THR A 71 9.95 -19.57 -19.34
N LYS A 72 9.50 -20.63 -20.00
CA LYS A 72 8.89 -21.77 -19.35
C LYS A 72 9.95 -22.59 -18.60
N LEU A 73 9.69 -22.92 -17.36
CA LEU A 73 10.52 -23.84 -16.58
C LEU A 73 10.08 -25.30 -16.81
N ASP A 74 11.02 -26.23 -16.75
CA ASP A 74 10.74 -27.66 -16.78
C ASP A 74 10.25 -28.16 -15.40
N LEU A 75 9.13 -27.57 -14.99
CA LEU A 75 8.50 -27.82 -13.69
C LEU A 75 6.99 -27.73 -13.81
N LEU A 76 6.30 -28.79 -13.39
CA LEU A 76 4.86 -28.83 -13.20
C LEU A 76 4.55 -28.99 -11.72
N VAL A 77 3.59 -28.21 -11.23
CA VAL A 77 3.16 -28.27 -9.82
C VAL A 77 1.71 -28.74 -9.74
N PRO A 78 1.46 -29.91 -9.13
CA PRO A 78 0.11 -30.43 -8.97
C PRO A 78 -0.68 -29.64 -7.93
N VAL A 79 -1.94 -29.35 -8.24
CA VAL A 79 -2.90 -28.63 -7.41
C VAL A 79 -4.20 -29.43 -7.36
N THR A 80 -4.76 -29.60 -6.15
CA THR A 80 -6.00 -30.34 -5.96
C THR A 80 -7.12 -29.43 -5.45
N LEU A 81 -8.25 -29.40 -6.16
CA LEU A 81 -9.46 -28.70 -5.76
C LEU A 81 -10.66 -29.64 -5.87
N ALA A 82 -11.47 -29.73 -4.81
CA ALA A 82 -12.66 -30.57 -4.75
C ALA A 82 -12.41 -32.03 -5.20
N GLY A 83 -11.23 -32.56 -4.88
CA GLY A 83 -10.82 -33.92 -5.25
C GLY A 83 -10.28 -34.08 -6.69
N HIS A 84 -10.24 -33.00 -7.47
CA HIS A 84 -9.66 -33.02 -8.83
C HIS A 84 -8.27 -32.40 -8.83
N THR A 85 -7.30 -33.16 -9.35
CA THR A 85 -5.91 -32.69 -9.48
C THR A 85 -5.64 -32.22 -10.91
N PHE A 86 -4.99 -31.07 -11.03
CA PHE A 86 -4.50 -30.49 -12.28
C PHE A 86 -3.13 -29.85 -12.05
N GLU A 87 -2.41 -29.49 -13.09
CA GLU A 87 -1.04 -29.01 -13.00
C GLU A 87 -0.93 -27.54 -13.36
N PHE A 88 -0.09 -26.82 -12.63
CA PHE A 88 0.36 -25.48 -12.99
C PHE A 88 1.67 -25.57 -13.74
N GLU A 89 1.75 -24.87 -14.87
CA GLU A 89 3.01 -24.58 -15.54
C GLU A 89 3.67 -23.38 -14.89
N ILE A 90 4.99 -23.44 -14.76
CA ILE A 90 5.79 -22.37 -14.15
C ILE A 90 6.60 -21.65 -15.22
N TYR A 91 6.51 -20.34 -15.20
CA TYR A 91 7.27 -19.46 -16.08
C TYR A 91 8.08 -18.48 -15.27
N GLU A 92 9.15 -17.94 -15.84
CA GLU A 92 9.91 -16.87 -15.23
C GLU A 92 10.20 -15.73 -16.21
N HIS A 93 10.47 -14.56 -15.64
CA HIS A 93 10.98 -13.41 -16.38
C HIS A 93 11.91 -12.61 -15.46
N VAL A 94 13.04 -12.17 -16.00
CA VAL A 94 13.94 -11.23 -15.33
C VAL A 94 13.84 -9.90 -16.05
N PHE A 95 13.35 -8.89 -15.33
CA PHE A 95 13.23 -7.54 -15.86
C PHE A 95 14.61 -6.87 -16.00
N PRO A 96 14.74 -5.81 -16.83
CA PRO A 96 16.03 -5.12 -17.04
C PRO A 96 16.67 -4.55 -15.77
N ASP A 97 15.87 -4.30 -14.73
CA ASP A 97 16.34 -3.82 -13.43
C ASP A 97 16.76 -4.96 -12.47
N GLY A 98 16.82 -6.19 -12.96
CA GLY A 98 17.22 -7.38 -12.21
C GLY A 98 16.08 -8.03 -11.40
N HIS A 99 14.87 -7.49 -11.42
CA HIS A 99 13.74 -8.07 -10.71
C HIS A 99 13.29 -9.38 -11.36
N LYS A 100 13.46 -10.49 -10.65
CA LYS A 100 13.02 -11.83 -11.08
C LYS A 100 11.59 -12.09 -10.61
N VAL A 101 10.72 -12.47 -11.56
CA VAL A 101 9.32 -12.85 -11.28
C VAL A 101 9.04 -14.25 -11.81
N VAL A 102 8.43 -15.07 -10.96
CA VAL A 102 7.96 -16.42 -11.29
C VAL A 102 6.45 -16.39 -11.41
N TYR A 103 5.93 -16.81 -12.56
CA TYR A 103 4.52 -16.78 -12.91
C TYR A 103 3.91 -18.18 -12.92
N PHE A 104 2.75 -18.32 -12.31
CA PHE A 104 2.03 -19.59 -12.14
C PHE A 104 0.84 -19.63 -13.07
N TRP A 105 0.88 -20.49 -14.10
CA TRP A 105 -0.11 -20.63 -15.14
C TRP A 105 -0.91 -21.93 -15.02
N ASP A 106 -2.23 -21.83 -14.97
CA ASP A 106 -3.18 -22.93 -14.81
C ASP A 106 -3.87 -23.37 -16.13
N HIS A 107 -3.30 -23.02 -17.26
CA HIS A 107 -3.89 -23.24 -18.59
C HIS A 107 -5.23 -22.53 -18.83
N GLY A 108 -5.52 -21.49 -18.06
CA GLY A 108 -6.75 -20.71 -18.17
C GLY A 108 -8.00 -21.39 -17.55
N GLN A 109 -7.82 -22.46 -16.78
CA GLN A 109 -8.94 -23.14 -16.12
C GLN A 109 -9.64 -22.26 -15.08
N LEU A 110 -8.92 -21.30 -14.50
CA LEU A 110 -9.40 -20.39 -13.46
C LEU A 110 -9.77 -19.00 -13.98
N HIS A 111 -9.80 -18.77 -15.26
CA HIS A 111 -10.24 -17.55 -15.99
C HIS A 111 -9.97 -16.20 -15.32
N TRP A 112 -8.92 -15.52 -15.76
CA TRP A 112 -8.71 -14.10 -15.55
C TRP A 112 -8.60 -13.41 -16.90
N THR A 113 -9.43 -12.45 -17.16
CA THR A 113 -9.66 -11.97 -18.52
C THR A 113 -9.08 -10.61 -18.83
N THR A 114 -8.88 -9.73 -17.84
CA THR A 114 -8.38 -8.37 -18.08
C THR A 114 -7.54 -7.85 -16.89
N PRO A 115 -6.63 -6.88 -17.12
CA PRO A 115 -5.84 -6.27 -16.04
C PRO A 115 -6.68 -5.58 -14.96
N SER A 116 -7.89 -5.13 -15.29
CA SER A 116 -8.80 -4.47 -14.35
C SER A 116 -9.66 -5.45 -13.53
N ALA A 117 -9.69 -6.73 -13.90
CA ALA A 117 -10.58 -7.75 -13.33
C ALA A 117 -9.83 -8.94 -12.72
N ILE A 118 -8.64 -8.72 -12.16
CA ILE A 118 -7.85 -9.79 -11.51
C ILE A 118 -8.39 -10.20 -10.14
N TYR A 119 -9.24 -9.38 -9.52
CA TYR A 119 -9.87 -9.69 -8.24
C TYR A 119 -11.30 -10.22 -8.48
N PRO A 120 -11.58 -11.47 -8.12
CA PRO A 120 -12.93 -12.03 -8.25
C PRO A 120 -13.92 -11.26 -7.39
N THR A 121 -15.08 -10.92 -7.95
CA THR A 121 -16.18 -10.27 -7.21
C THR A 121 -16.94 -11.25 -6.32
N ALA A 122 -17.02 -12.53 -6.73
CA ALA A 122 -17.68 -13.57 -5.94
C ALA A 122 -16.70 -14.21 -4.95
N PRO A 123 -16.94 -14.14 -3.62
CA PRO A 123 -16.00 -14.65 -2.60
C PRO A 123 -15.64 -16.13 -2.76
N GLN A 124 -16.60 -16.97 -3.21
CA GLN A 124 -16.37 -18.39 -3.44
C GLN A 124 -15.43 -18.66 -4.62
N VAL A 125 -15.51 -17.84 -5.67
CA VAL A 125 -14.56 -17.88 -6.79
C VAL A 125 -13.18 -17.45 -6.29
N GLY A 126 -13.13 -16.39 -5.49
CA GLY A 126 -11.89 -15.93 -4.84
C GLY A 126 -11.22 -17.03 -4.02
N LEU A 127 -11.97 -17.70 -3.13
CA LEU A 127 -11.44 -18.81 -2.34
C LEU A 127 -10.81 -19.90 -3.20
N LYS A 128 -11.50 -20.31 -4.27
CA LYS A 128 -11.01 -21.33 -5.22
C LYS A 128 -9.70 -20.90 -5.88
N LEU A 129 -9.66 -19.65 -6.39
CA LEU A 129 -8.51 -19.12 -7.11
C LEU A 129 -7.29 -18.90 -6.19
N TYR A 130 -7.50 -18.26 -5.04
CA TYR A 130 -6.44 -18.00 -4.06
C TYR A 130 -5.86 -19.29 -3.51
N SER A 131 -6.70 -20.32 -3.27
CA SER A 131 -6.21 -21.61 -2.80
C SER A 131 -5.40 -22.35 -3.86
N ALA A 132 -5.85 -22.38 -5.12
CA ALA A 132 -5.11 -23.03 -6.20
C ALA A 132 -3.73 -22.41 -6.41
N VAL A 133 -3.66 -21.08 -6.51
CA VAL A 133 -2.40 -20.35 -6.67
C VAL A 133 -1.49 -20.55 -5.44
N SER A 134 -2.05 -20.50 -4.22
CA SER A 134 -1.28 -20.76 -3.00
C SER A 134 -0.73 -22.18 -2.93
N GLN A 135 -1.48 -23.20 -3.40
CA GLN A 135 -0.95 -24.56 -3.52
C GLN A 135 0.22 -24.62 -4.50
N ALA A 136 0.06 -24.02 -5.68
CA ALA A 136 1.10 -24.00 -6.71
C ALA A 136 2.37 -23.28 -6.21
N MET A 137 2.22 -22.11 -5.59
CA MET A 137 3.34 -21.36 -4.99
C MET A 137 4.02 -22.16 -3.86
N ALA A 138 3.25 -22.80 -2.96
CA ALA A 138 3.80 -23.64 -1.92
C ALA A 138 4.55 -24.86 -2.47
N GLY A 139 4.04 -25.48 -3.54
CA GLY A 139 4.72 -26.58 -4.25
C GLY A 139 6.05 -26.14 -4.85
N TYR A 140 6.11 -24.96 -5.44
CA TYR A 140 7.34 -24.34 -5.96
C TYR A 140 8.34 -24.03 -4.83
N ILE A 141 7.87 -23.38 -3.77
CA ILE A 141 8.68 -22.99 -2.60
C ILE A 141 9.34 -24.23 -1.98
N LYS A 142 8.62 -25.36 -1.86
CA LYS A 142 9.16 -26.61 -1.30
C LYS A 142 10.29 -27.23 -2.12
N GLN A 143 10.35 -26.94 -3.41
CA GLN A 143 11.40 -27.45 -4.32
C GLN A 143 12.61 -26.52 -4.37
N GLY A 144 12.45 -25.27 -3.94
CA GLY A 144 13.52 -24.28 -3.87
C GLY A 144 14.17 -24.21 -2.49
N ASP A 145 15.40 -23.67 -2.45
CA ASP A 145 16.15 -23.45 -1.20
C ASP A 145 15.86 -22.03 -0.67
N PHE A 146 14.59 -21.73 -0.38
CA PHE A 146 14.22 -20.44 0.20
C PHE A 146 14.47 -20.43 1.71
N GLU A 147 15.10 -19.36 2.18
CA GLU A 147 15.39 -19.15 3.60
C GLU A 147 14.34 -18.30 4.30
N THR A 148 13.56 -17.53 3.54
CA THR A 148 12.48 -16.67 4.06
C THR A 148 11.35 -16.57 3.05
N ILE A 149 10.12 -16.49 3.55
CA ILE A 149 8.92 -16.27 2.75
C ILE A 149 8.26 -14.97 3.21
N HIS A 150 7.91 -14.11 2.27
CA HIS A 150 7.21 -12.87 2.54
C HIS A 150 5.90 -12.81 1.75
N LEU A 151 4.78 -12.79 2.46
CA LEU A 151 3.44 -12.77 1.91
C LEU A 151 2.90 -11.35 1.89
N HIS A 152 2.26 -10.96 0.79
CA HIS A 152 1.60 -9.68 0.64
C HIS A 152 0.08 -9.86 0.51
N ASP A 153 -0.66 -9.47 1.54
CA ASP A 153 -2.10 -9.61 1.71
C ASP A 153 -2.63 -11.06 1.76
N TYR A 154 -3.91 -11.21 2.04
CA TYR A 154 -4.60 -12.48 2.25
C TYR A 154 -4.73 -13.36 1.00
N HIS A 155 -4.58 -12.79 -0.20
CA HIS A 155 -4.74 -13.51 -1.46
C HIS A 155 -3.75 -14.68 -1.61
N VAL A 156 -2.60 -14.56 -1.00
CA VAL A 156 -1.55 -15.59 -0.91
C VAL A 156 -1.41 -16.15 0.50
N GLY A 157 -2.31 -15.79 1.39
CA GLY A 157 -2.30 -16.12 2.81
C GLY A 157 -2.51 -17.61 3.14
N LEU A 158 -2.88 -18.43 2.16
CA LEU A 158 -3.03 -19.87 2.32
C LEU A 158 -1.71 -20.65 2.14
N ILE A 159 -0.65 -20.02 1.60
CA ILE A 159 0.65 -20.66 1.38
C ILE A 159 1.18 -21.37 2.64
N PRO A 160 1.17 -20.79 3.85
CA PRO A 160 1.66 -21.45 5.05
C PRO A 160 0.96 -22.77 5.38
N PHE A 161 -0.33 -22.88 5.07
CA PHE A 161 -1.10 -24.11 5.32
C PHE A 161 -0.71 -25.24 4.36
N TYR A 162 -0.32 -24.93 3.12
CA TYR A 162 0.16 -25.90 2.16
C TYR A 162 1.64 -26.25 2.30
N LEU A 163 2.44 -25.41 2.93
CA LEU A 163 3.83 -25.71 3.27
C LEU A 163 3.92 -26.79 4.34
N GLY A 164 3.05 -26.75 5.35
CA GLY A 164 3.03 -27.66 6.47
C GLY A 164 4.02 -27.30 7.59
N ASP A 165 3.77 -27.83 8.78
CA ASP A 165 4.46 -27.42 10.00
C ASP A 165 5.96 -27.75 10.00
N ASP A 166 6.35 -28.91 9.44
CA ASP A 166 7.77 -29.31 9.33
C ASP A 166 8.62 -28.31 8.51
N TYR A 167 8.03 -27.75 7.46
CA TYR A 167 8.68 -26.71 6.67
C TYR A 167 8.74 -25.39 7.44
N LEU A 168 7.62 -25.02 8.05
CA LEU A 168 7.46 -23.77 8.79
C LEU A 168 8.31 -23.72 10.08
N GLN A 169 8.71 -24.85 10.63
CA GLN A 169 9.68 -24.90 11.74
C GLN A 169 11.07 -24.37 11.32
N LYS A 170 11.44 -24.51 10.05
CA LYS A 170 12.77 -24.18 9.53
C LYS A 170 12.83 -22.82 8.83
N VAL A 171 11.75 -22.46 8.12
CA VAL A 171 11.70 -21.27 7.27
C VAL A 171 10.71 -20.26 7.86
N PRO A 172 11.14 -19.04 8.20
CA PRO A 172 10.25 -17.99 8.67
C PRO A 172 9.33 -17.51 7.56
N VAL A 173 8.07 -17.25 7.92
CA VAL A 173 7.06 -16.66 7.03
C VAL A 173 6.62 -15.34 7.62
N HIS A 174 6.67 -14.27 6.85
CA HIS A 174 6.22 -12.94 7.23
C HIS A 174 5.01 -12.53 6.40
N LEU A 175 4.19 -11.64 6.94
CA LEU A 175 3.00 -11.09 6.27
C LEU A 175 3.04 -9.56 6.29
N THR A 176 2.88 -8.93 5.14
CA THR A 176 2.55 -7.50 5.04
C THR A 176 1.11 -7.32 4.62
N ILE A 177 0.33 -6.61 5.46
CA ILE A 177 -1.07 -6.26 5.22
C ILE A 177 -1.13 -4.90 4.54
N HIS A 178 -1.57 -4.88 3.27
CA HIS A 178 -1.72 -3.64 2.50
C HIS A 178 -3.06 -2.96 2.76
N ASN A 179 -4.13 -3.75 2.98
CA ASN A 179 -5.45 -3.21 3.27
C ASN A 179 -6.31 -4.20 4.08
N ALA A 180 -6.41 -3.98 5.38
CA ALA A 180 -7.16 -4.82 6.30
C ALA A 180 -8.69 -4.75 6.11
N THR A 181 -9.21 -3.82 5.31
CA THR A 181 -10.63 -3.76 4.96
C THR A 181 -11.07 -4.96 4.11
N TYR A 182 -10.14 -5.47 3.30
CA TYR A 182 -10.35 -6.67 2.48
C TYR A 182 -9.66 -7.86 3.15
N GLN A 183 -10.44 -8.76 3.70
CA GLN A 183 -9.94 -9.87 4.53
C GLN A 183 -10.15 -11.26 3.91
N GLY A 184 -10.73 -11.33 2.71
CA GLY A 184 -11.08 -12.62 2.13
C GLY A 184 -12.13 -13.37 2.95
N ILE A 185 -13.21 -12.67 3.35
CA ILE A 185 -14.33 -13.29 4.07
C ILE A 185 -15.19 -14.04 3.08
N VAL A 186 -15.44 -15.33 3.35
CA VAL A 186 -16.16 -16.23 2.46
C VAL A 186 -17.23 -16.98 3.24
N ALA A 187 -18.50 -16.85 2.82
CA ALA A 187 -19.61 -17.57 3.41
C ALA A 187 -19.44 -19.09 3.24
N LEU A 188 -19.81 -19.85 4.25
CA LEU A 188 -19.68 -21.30 4.25
C LEU A 188 -20.67 -21.97 3.28
N ILE A 189 -20.19 -22.95 2.50
CA ILE A 189 -21.02 -23.82 1.68
C ILE A 189 -20.94 -25.24 2.22
N GLY A 190 -22.02 -25.70 2.85
CA GLY A 190 -22.10 -27.04 3.44
C GLY A 190 -21.28 -27.19 4.72
N GLY A 191 -20.96 -26.08 5.41
CA GLY A 191 -20.20 -26.03 6.64
C GLY A 191 -18.72 -25.71 6.46
N GLY A 192 -18.07 -25.25 7.54
CA GLY A 192 -16.67 -24.79 7.53
C GLY A 192 -15.68 -25.86 7.12
N TYR A 193 -15.80 -27.04 7.67
CA TYR A 193 -14.93 -28.18 7.36
C TYR A 193 -14.94 -28.54 5.87
N LYS A 194 -16.13 -28.68 5.28
CA LYS A 194 -16.29 -29.01 3.85
C LYS A 194 -15.76 -27.92 2.93
N SER A 195 -15.86 -26.67 3.33
CA SER A 195 -15.31 -25.56 2.57
C SER A 195 -13.78 -25.65 2.48
N LEU A 196 -13.10 -26.03 3.58
CA LEU A 196 -11.64 -26.24 3.61
C LEU A 196 -11.22 -27.52 2.88
N GLU A 197 -11.97 -28.62 3.02
CA GLU A 197 -11.70 -29.87 2.30
C GLU A 197 -11.76 -29.67 0.77
N ARG A 198 -12.67 -28.83 0.28
CA ARG A 198 -12.75 -28.48 -1.15
C ARG A 198 -11.52 -27.77 -1.69
N ILE A 199 -10.78 -27.10 -0.83
CA ILE A 199 -9.51 -26.45 -1.20
C ILE A 199 -8.28 -27.25 -0.72
N ASN A 200 -8.47 -28.58 -0.50
CA ASN A 200 -7.42 -29.52 -0.13
C ASN A 200 -6.71 -29.18 1.22
N LEU A 201 -7.50 -28.74 2.21
CA LEU A 201 -7.03 -28.50 3.58
C LEU A 201 -7.81 -29.38 4.57
N PRO A 202 -7.20 -29.88 5.66
CA PRO A 202 -7.87 -30.71 6.67
C PRO A 202 -8.85 -29.85 7.49
N GLY A 203 -10.12 -29.83 7.08
CA GLY A 203 -11.17 -28.94 7.58
C GLY A 203 -11.37 -29.05 9.08
N GLU A 204 -11.53 -30.27 9.62
CA GLU A 204 -11.79 -30.51 11.03
C GLU A 204 -10.68 -29.98 11.95
N GLN A 205 -9.42 -30.07 11.51
CA GLN A 205 -8.27 -29.63 12.29
C GLN A 205 -8.06 -28.11 12.24
N LEU A 206 -8.42 -27.45 11.13
CA LEU A 206 -8.01 -26.08 10.86
C LEU A 206 -9.14 -25.06 11.06
N PHE A 207 -10.42 -25.44 10.85
CA PHE A 207 -11.51 -24.49 10.79
C PHE A 207 -11.60 -23.63 12.05
N HIS A 208 -11.89 -24.23 13.19
CA HIS A 208 -12.07 -23.47 14.44
C HIS A 208 -10.79 -22.80 14.94
N LYS A 209 -9.63 -23.36 14.65
CA LYS A 209 -8.35 -22.82 15.11
C LYS A 209 -7.98 -21.54 14.35
N TYR A 210 -8.22 -21.49 13.04
CA TYR A 210 -7.68 -20.41 12.21
C TYR A 210 -8.73 -19.64 11.42
N PHE A 211 -9.72 -20.31 10.81
CA PHE A 211 -10.54 -19.74 9.76
C PHE A 211 -11.88 -19.19 10.22
N ASP A 212 -12.46 -19.75 11.30
CA ASP A 212 -13.80 -19.41 11.76
C ASP A 212 -13.94 -17.92 12.12
N PHE A 213 -14.86 -17.24 11.46
CA PHE A 213 -15.18 -15.85 11.67
C PHE A 213 -16.69 -15.62 11.53
N PHE A 214 -17.43 -15.72 12.64
CA PHE A 214 -18.89 -15.60 12.66
C PHE A 214 -19.53 -16.53 11.61
N ASP A 215 -19.22 -17.80 11.68
CA ASP A 215 -19.68 -18.83 10.72
C ASP A 215 -19.28 -18.58 9.25
N ASN A 216 -18.23 -17.77 8.99
CA ASN A 216 -17.61 -17.61 7.69
C ASN A 216 -16.14 -18.04 7.76
N LEU A 217 -15.50 -18.21 6.60
CA LEU A 217 -14.04 -18.27 6.54
C LEU A 217 -13.48 -16.84 6.47
N ASN A 218 -12.38 -16.57 7.18
CA ASN A 218 -11.63 -15.35 7.03
C ASN A 218 -10.16 -15.70 6.73
N LEU A 219 -9.73 -15.43 5.49
CA LEU A 219 -8.39 -15.80 5.01
C LEU A 219 -7.28 -14.96 5.64
N MET A 220 -7.53 -13.66 5.88
CA MET A 220 -6.58 -12.77 6.55
C MET A 220 -6.35 -13.23 7.98
N LYS A 221 -7.42 -13.50 8.73
CA LYS A 221 -7.35 -14.04 10.10
C LYS A 221 -6.51 -15.32 10.14
N ALA A 222 -6.79 -16.26 9.25
CA ALA A 222 -6.08 -17.53 9.21
C ALA A 222 -4.58 -17.32 8.95
N CYS A 223 -4.24 -16.50 7.96
CA CYS A 223 -2.85 -16.18 7.65
C CYS A 223 -2.12 -15.55 8.84
N MET A 224 -2.73 -14.53 9.47
CA MET A 224 -2.15 -13.83 10.62
C MET A 224 -1.85 -14.79 11.78
N LEU A 225 -2.83 -15.63 12.15
CA LEU A 225 -2.67 -16.61 13.23
C LEU A 225 -1.56 -17.62 12.90
N LYS A 226 -1.52 -18.13 11.66
CA LYS A 226 -0.52 -19.10 11.23
C LYS A 226 0.90 -18.50 11.20
N VAL A 227 1.05 -17.29 10.68
CA VAL A 227 2.31 -16.55 10.68
C VAL A 227 2.80 -16.28 12.10
N HIS A 228 1.90 -15.81 12.97
CA HIS A 228 2.22 -15.55 14.38
C HIS A 228 2.66 -16.83 15.11
N GLU A 229 1.88 -17.92 15.02
CA GLU A 229 2.18 -19.21 15.65
C GLU A 229 3.55 -19.75 15.24
N THR A 230 3.97 -19.50 14.01
CA THR A 230 5.28 -19.96 13.49
C THR A 230 6.41 -18.97 13.74
N GLY A 231 6.21 -17.92 14.53
CA GLY A 231 7.22 -16.93 14.90
C GLY A 231 7.55 -15.92 13.79
N GLY A 232 6.68 -15.81 12.78
CA GLY A 232 6.80 -14.80 11.75
C GLY A 232 6.36 -13.41 12.22
N LYS A 233 6.70 -12.37 11.45
CA LYS A 233 6.26 -11.00 11.72
C LYS A 233 5.08 -10.62 10.84
N ILE A 234 4.15 -9.87 11.44
CA ILE A 234 3.02 -9.25 10.75
C ILE A 234 3.30 -7.76 10.69
N THR A 235 3.30 -7.22 9.49
CA THR A 235 3.54 -5.79 9.26
C THR A 235 2.39 -5.17 8.47
N THR A 236 2.29 -3.85 8.53
CA THR A 236 1.45 -3.07 7.62
C THR A 236 2.24 -1.92 7.01
N VAL A 237 1.63 -1.23 6.05
CA VAL A 237 2.29 -0.37 5.07
C VAL A 237 2.48 1.08 5.52
N SER A 238 2.14 1.42 6.75
CA SER A 238 2.52 2.70 7.38
C SER A 238 2.50 2.60 8.90
N GLY A 239 3.40 3.35 9.53
CA GLY A 239 3.60 3.37 10.97
C GLY A 239 5.05 3.12 11.33
N ASP A 240 5.29 2.90 12.61
CA ASP A 240 6.57 2.44 13.14
C ASP A 240 6.52 0.98 13.59
N LEU A 241 7.67 0.40 13.93
CA LEU A 241 7.77 -0.99 14.37
C LEU A 241 7.02 -1.26 15.69
N ALA A 242 6.81 -0.24 16.53
CA ALA A 242 6.02 -0.34 17.75
C ALA A 242 4.49 -0.19 17.49
N GLY A 243 4.11 0.24 16.29
CA GLY A 243 2.72 0.49 15.90
C GLY A 243 2.09 1.64 16.68
N THR A 244 2.86 2.75 16.86
CA THR A 244 2.41 3.90 17.66
C THR A 244 1.72 4.98 16.82
N TRP A 245 1.86 4.95 15.50
CA TRP A 245 1.22 5.86 14.57
C TRP A 245 0.89 5.18 13.24
N GLY A 246 0.21 5.88 12.34
CA GLY A 246 -0.14 5.40 11.02
C GLY A 246 -1.17 4.27 11.03
N TYR A 247 -1.19 3.49 9.99
CA TYR A 247 -2.15 2.39 9.84
C TYR A 247 -1.95 1.28 10.89
N ALA A 248 -0.70 1.05 11.31
CA ALA A 248 -0.42 0.10 12.38
C ALA A 248 -1.12 0.48 13.70
N ALA A 249 -1.10 1.74 14.09
CA ALA A 249 -1.82 2.23 15.27
C ALA A 249 -3.35 2.15 15.09
N GLU A 250 -3.84 2.54 13.92
CA GLU A 250 -5.27 2.51 13.59
C GLU A 250 -5.85 1.09 13.66
N LEU A 251 -5.10 0.07 13.22
CA LEU A 251 -5.50 -1.33 13.30
C LEU A 251 -5.59 -1.86 14.75
N LYS A 252 -4.84 -1.28 15.67
CA LYS A 252 -4.83 -1.69 17.08
C LYS A 252 -5.93 -1.03 17.92
N GLN A 253 -6.58 0.03 17.44
CA GLN A 253 -7.64 0.72 18.18
C GLN A 253 -8.86 -0.17 18.35
N SER A 254 -9.34 -0.28 19.57
CA SER A 254 -10.58 -0.99 19.88
C SER A 254 -11.81 -0.22 19.41
N GLN A 255 -12.91 -0.93 19.16
CA GLN A 255 -14.17 -0.30 18.83
C GLN A 255 -14.61 0.68 19.92
N GLN A 256 -14.41 0.34 21.18
CA GLN A 256 -14.80 1.19 22.32
C GLN A 256 -14.00 2.49 22.34
N GLU A 257 -12.69 2.45 22.06
CA GLU A 257 -11.85 3.64 21.98
C GLU A 257 -12.29 4.57 20.86
N VAL A 258 -12.55 4.04 19.65
CA VAL A 258 -12.99 4.84 18.51
C VAL A 258 -14.36 5.46 18.77
N LEU A 259 -15.31 4.71 19.36
CA LEU A 259 -16.63 5.24 19.76
C LEU A 259 -16.52 6.34 20.83
N ALA A 260 -15.65 6.17 21.83
CA ALA A 260 -15.41 7.17 22.87
C ALA A 260 -14.82 8.46 22.27
N GLN A 261 -13.83 8.35 21.40
CA GLN A 261 -13.22 9.49 20.71
C GLN A 261 -14.22 10.22 19.80
N ALA A 262 -15.03 9.47 19.03
CA ALA A 262 -16.05 10.05 18.16
C ALA A 262 -17.15 10.77 18.97
N THR A 263 -17.55 10.21 20.13
CA THR A 263 -18.49 10.85 21.04
C THR A 263 -17.92 12.14 21.61
N ALA A 264 -16.64 12.14 22.03
CA ALA A 264 -15.97 13.33 22.53
C ALA A 264 -15.83 14.42 21.46
N GLN A 265 -15.52 14.04 20.22
CA GLN A 265 -15.39 14.96 19.09
C GLN A 265 -16.71 15.66 18.74
N LYS A 266 -17.82 14.93 18.76
CA LYS A 266 -19.15 15.43 18.35
C LYS A 266 -19.98 15.99 19.49
N GLY A 267 -19.67 15.64 20.74
CA GLY A 267 -20.50 15.94 21.92
C GLY A 267 -21.77 15.09 22.01
N ALA A 268 -21.91 14.07 21.19
CA ALA A 268 -23.04 13.12 21.15
C ALA A 268 -22.56 11.77 20.61
N PRO A 269 -23.25 10.66 20.88
CA PRO A 269 -22.91 9.36 20.29
C PRO A 269 -22.83 9.45 18.76
N PRO A 270 -21.82 8.84 18.13
CA PRO A 270 -21.71 8.80 16.67
C PRO A 270 -22.81 7.93 16.06
N GLY A 271 -23.25 8.26 14.85
CA GLY A 271 -24.15 7.39 14.10
C GLY A 271 -23.43 6.16 13.59
N GLU A 272 -22.21 6.33 13.09
CA GLU A 272 -21.37 5.24 12.59
C GLU A 272 -19.89 5.63 12.64
N VAL A 273 -19.03 4.70 13.06
CA VAL A 273 -17.57 4.86 12.99
C VAL A 273 -16.97 3.87 12.01
N PHE A 274 -15.92 4.28 11.35
CA PHE A 274 -15.16 3.40 10.46
C PHE A 274 -14.12 2.63 11.26
N LEU A 275 -14.13 1.31 11.09
CA LEU A 275 -13.15 0.39 11.69
C LEU A 275 -12.52 -0.42 10.56
N PRO A 276 -11.25 -0.21 10.24
CA PRO A 276 -10.57 -0.98 9.19
C PRO A 276 -10.35 -2.44 9.58
N ASN A 277 -10.34 -2.73 10.88
CA ASN A 277 -10.03 -4.04 11.45
C ASN A 277 -11.28 -4.86 11.78
N ARG A 278 -12.07 -5.24 10.81
CA ARG A 278 -13.28 -6.06 11.04
C ARG A 278 -13.06 -7.35 11.84
N CYS A 279 -11.82 -7.79 12.03
CA CYS A 279 -11.40 -8.87 12.95
C CYS A 279 -10.87 -8.31 14.26
N LEU A 280 -11.61 -7.46 14.91
CA LEU A 280 -11.22 -6.60 16.04
C LEU A 280 -10.27 -7.23 17.06
N ASP A 281 -10.68 -8.33 17.65
CA ASP A 281 -9.89 -9.01 18.70
C ASP A 281 -8.48 -9.42 18.24
N LEU A 282 -8.35 -9.77 16.98
CA LEU A 282 -7.11 -10.27 16.43
C LEU A 282 -6.10 -9.15 16.23
N PHE A 283 -6.55 -8.02 15.65
CA PHE A 283 -5.68 -6.87 15.42
C PHE A 283 -5.22 -6.20 16.72
N GLU A 284 -6.06 -6.24 17.76
CA GLU A 284 -5.70 -5.74 19.10
C GLU A 284 -4.72 -6.68 19.82
N LYS A 285 -4.83 -7.99 19.62
CA LYS A 285 -4.09 -9.02 20.35
C LYS A 285 -2.77 -9.41 19.70
N LEU A 286 -2.68 -9.32 18.38
CA LEU A 286 -1.46 -9.68 17.67
C LEU A 286 -0.54 -8.47 17.48
N PRO A 287 0.78 -8.70 17.52
CA PRO A 287 1.75 -7.66 17.28
C PRO A 287 1.80 -7.29 15.80
N ILE A 288 1.42 -6.08 15.50
CA ILE A 288 1.47 -5.53 14.15
C ILE A 288 2.43 -4.35 14.15
N ALA A 289 3.50 -4.47 13.36
CA ALA A 289 4.45 -3.40 13.13
C ALA A 289 4.06 -2.59 11.88
N GLY A 290 4.41 -1.30 11.85
CA GLY A 290 4.33 -0.48 10.65
C GLY A 290 5.69 -0.42 9.95
N ILE A 291 5.72 -0.71 8.65
CA ILE A 291 6.87 -0.39 7.79
C ILE A 291 6.32 0.46 6.66
N THR A 292 6.58 1.77 6.73
CA THR A 292 5.99 2.72 5.78
C THR A 292 6.54 2.50 4.38
N ASN A 293 5.66 2.29 3.39
CA ASN A 293 6.08 2.12 2.00
C ASN A 293 6.86 3.34 1.51
N GLY A 294 7.90 3.08 0.77
CA GLY A 294 8.64 4.08 0.02
C GLY A 294 8.05 4.36 -1.36
N MET A 295 8.72 5.23 -2.09
CA MET A 295 8.42 5.61 -3.45
C MET A 295 9.71 5.77 -4.24
N SER A 296 9.70 5.38 -5.51
CA SER A 296 10.84 5.54 -6.39
C SER A 296 11.17 7.01 -6.65
N ASP A 297 12.46 7.36 -6.70
CA ASP A 297 12.95 8.71 -7.02
C ASP A 297 12.46 9.25 -8.37
N ARG A 298 11.99 8.38 -9.28
CA ARG A 298 11.34 8.83 -10.52
C ARG A 298 10.07 9.66 -10.31
N ASN A 299 9.49 9.63 -9.11
CA ASN A 299 8.32 10.44 -8.76
C ASN A 299 8.68 11.84 -8.23
N ARG A 300 9.97 12.12 -8.03
CA ARG A 300 10.43 13.47 -7.71
C ARG A 300 10.35 14.38 -8.93
N PRO A 301 10.02 15.67 -8.77
CA PRO A 301 9.78 16.56 -9.90
C PRO A 301 11.01 16.71 -10.82
N GLU A 302 12.23 16.63 -10.31
CA GLU A 302 13.46 16.64 -11.10
C GLU A 302 13.64 15.41 -12.01
N ASN A 303 13.00 14.29 -11.67
CA ASN A 303 13.13 13.01 -12.38
C ASN A 303 11.84 12.58 -13.08
N LEU A 304 10.73 13.30 -12.87
CA LEU A 304 9.40 12.89 -13.32
C LEU A 304 9.33 12.84 -14.85
N PRO A 305 9.12 11.64 -15.47
CA PRO A 305 9.12 11.52 -16.93
C PRO A 305 8.01 12.34 -17.59
N GLU A 306 6.86 12.48 -16.95
CA GLU A 306 5.69 13.20 -17.45
C GLU A 306 5.89 14.72 -17.54
N LEU A 307 7.01 15.24 -17.06
CA LEU A 307 7.43 16.63 -17.24
C LEU A 307 8.45 16.84 -18.38
N LYS A 308 8.89 15.72 -19.02
CA LYS A 308 9.83 15.77 -20.14
C LYS A 308 9.13 15.94 -21.46
N ALA A 309 9.60 16.89 -22.28
CA ALA A 309 9.02 17.19 -23.56
C ALA A 309 8.94 15.97 -24.50
N GLU A 310 9.98 15.11 -24.54
CA GLU A 310 10.00 13.90 -25.36
C GLU A 310 8.89 12.90 -24.98
N VAL A 311 8.59 12.77 -23.69
CA VAL A 311 7.52 11.89 -23.20
C VAL A 311 6.15 12.51 -23.50
N LEU A 312 6.01 13.81 -23.28
CA LEU A 312 4.77 14.53 -23.57
C LEU A 312 4.40 14.50 -25.05
N LYS A 313 5.37 14.48 -25.97
CA LYS A 313 5.13 14.35 -27.42
C LYS A 313 4.43 13.05 -27.81
N THR A 314 4.58 12.00 -27.01
CA THR A 314 3.92 10.71 -27.24
C THR A 314 2.50 10.66 -26.67
N MET A 315 2.06 11.72 -25.98
CA MET A 315 0.80 11.79 -25.27
C MET A 315 -0.11 12.86 -25.86
N SER A 316 -1.33 12.50 -26.25
CA SER A 316 -2.34 13.45 -26.72
C SER A 316 -3.22 13.91 -25.56
N ILE A 317 -2.65 14.69 -24.63
CA ILE A 317 -3.34 15.11 -23.39
C ILE A 317 -3.76 16.58 -23.41
N PHE A 318 -3.18 17.41 -24.27
CA PHE A 318 -3.47 18.84 -24.34
C PHE A 318 -4.56 19.14 -25.36
N MET A 319 -5.55 19.93 -24.95
CA MET A 319 -6.62 20.42 -25.79
C MET A 319 -6.37 21.88 -26.26
N ASN A 320 -5.64 22.66 -25.43
CA ASN A 320 -5.28 24.03 -25.79
C ASN A 320 -3.97 24.06 -26.61
N PRO A 321 -3.96 24.59 -27.83
CA PRO A 321 -2.78 24.59 -28.70
C PRO A 321 -1.58 25.37 -28.14
N VAL A 322 -1.82 26.44 -27.36
CA VAL A 322 -0.74 27.24 -26.74
C VAL A 322 -0.08 26.40 -25.63
N THR A 323 -0.88 25.79 -24.74
CA THR A 323 -0.36 24.89 -23.70
C THR A 323 0.44 23.76 -24.33
N GLN A 324 -0.12 23.11 -25.36
CA GLN A 324 0.58 22.05 -26.08
C GLN A 324 1.93 22.51 -26.62
N PHE A 325 1.97 23.66 -27.30
CA PHE A 325 3.18 24.20 -27.89
C PHE A 325 4.25 24.48 -26.82
N GLU A 326 3.88 25.17 -25.74
CA GLU A 326 4.84 25.51 -24.66
C GLU A 326 5.32 24.27 -23.91
N MET A 327 4.43 23.33 -23.56
CA MET A 327 4.80 22.09 -22.85
C MET A 327 5.71 21.16 -23.68
N LEU A 328 5.56 21.16 -25.02
CA LEU A 328 6.37 20.34 -25.91
C LEU A 328 7.69 21.00 -26.34
N ALA A 329 7.88 22.29 -26.04
CA ALA A 329 9.08 23.04 -26.43
C ALA A 329 10.31 22.72 -25.58
N ARG A 330 10.12 22.35 -24.32
CA ARG A 330 11.21 22.07 -23.36
C ARG A 330 10.77 21.15 -22.24
N ASP A 331 11.74 20.63 -21.47
CA ASP A 331 11.49 19.92 -20.21
C ASP A 331 11.00 20.90 -19.12
N HIS A 332 10.08 20.42 -18.27
CA HIS A 332 9.50 21.19 -17.17
C HIS A 332 9.81 20.55 -15.80
N ASN A 333 10.88 19.77 -15.73
CA ASN A 333 11.39 19.25 -14.46
C ASN A 333 11.89 20.40 -13.56
N PHE A 334 11.63 20.29 -12.26
CA PHE A 334 11.98 21.31 -11.27
C PHE A 334 12.41 20.67 -9.94
N ASP A 335 12.91 21.46 -9.03
CA ASP A 335 13.24 21.08 -7.66
C ASP A 335 12.99 22.26 -6.69
N VAL A 336 13.36 22.10 -5.44
CA VAL A 336 13.20 23.15 -4.40
C VAL A 336 13.99 24.44 -4.70
N HIS A 337 14.97 24.39 -5.60
CA HIS A 337 15.80 25.52 -6.00
C HIS A 337 15.33 26.18 -7.30
N ASN A 338 14.48 25.49 -8.09
CA ASN A 338 13.96 25.96 -9.38
C ASN A 338 12.43 26.03 -9.42
N LEU A 339 11.82 26.65 -8.41
CA LEU A 339 10.38 26.83 -8.28
C LEU A 339 9.71 27.70 -9.36
N PRO A 340 10.39 28.64 -10.11
CA PRO A 340 9.75 29.35 -11.22
C PRO A 340 9.13 28.42 -12.27
N ILE A 341 9.68 27.22 -12.50
CA ILE A 341 9.09 26.21 -13.42
C ILE A 341 7.73 25.73 -12.88
N LYS A 342 7.58 25.50 -11.58
CA LYS A 342 6.31 25.15 -10.97
C LYS A 342 5.26 26.26 -11.18
N THR A 343 5.66 27.51 -11.05
CA THR A 343 4.79 28.67 -11.31
C THR A 343 4.34 28.71 -12.78
N GLU A 344 5.23 28.39 -13.70
CA GLU A 344 4.90 28.28 -15.12
C GLU A 344 3.95 27.11 -15.41
N LEU A 345 4.20 25.93 -14.82
CA LEU A 345 3.28 24.79 -14.92
C LEU A 345 1.88 25.15 -14.41
N LYS A 346 1.78 25.87 -13.31
CA LYS A 346 0.51 26.39 -12.79
C LYS A 346 -0.20 27.28 -13.81
N ARG A 347 0.50 28.22 -14.44
CA ARG A 347 -0.03 29.08 -15.51
C ARG A 347 -0.55 28.26 -16.70
N LEU A 348 0.27 27.31 -17.18
CA LEU A 348 -0.07 26.46 -18.32
C LEU A 348 -1.27 25.55 -18.03
N LEU A 349 -1.35 24.99 -16.83
CA LEU A 349 -2.53 24.21 -16.43
C LEU A 349 -3.79 25.05 -16.29
N HIS A 350 -3.65 26.30 -15.82
CA HIS A 350 -4.77 27.23 -15.81
C HIS A 350 -5.28 27.50 -17.24
N LEU A 351 -4.35 27.75 -18.17
CA LEU A 351 -4.67 27.96 -19.58
C LEU A 351 -5.32 26.72 -20.21
N GLU A 352 -4.81 25.53 -19.92
CA GLU A 352 -5.38 24.26 -20.37
C GLU A 352 -6.81 24.05 -19.88
N ALA A 353 -7.02 24.24 -18.57
CA ALA A 353 -8.31 23.95 -17.94
C ALA A 353 -9.40 25.00 -18.25
N PHE A 354 -9.02 26.28 -18.39
CA PHE A 354 -9.98 27.38 -18.45
C PHE A 354 -9.88 28.21 -19.76
N GLY A 355 -8.94 27.88 -20.64
CA GLY A 355 -8.79 28.52 -21.97
C GLY A 355 -8.31 29.96 -21.96
N THR A 356 -7.90 30.50 -20.80
CA THR A 356 -7.47 31.89 -20.64
C THR A 356 -6.25 32.00 -19.74
N GLU A 357 -5.39 33.00 -19.98
CA GLU A 357 -4.34 33.35 -19.05
C GLU A 357 -4.91 33.86 -17.72
N PRO A 358 -4.29 33.51 -16.57
CA PRO A 358 -4.77 34.03 -15.30
C PRO A 358 -4.48 35.52 -15.15
N LEU A 359 -5.50 36.32 -14.84
CA LEU A 359 -5.35 37.77 -14.61
C LEU A 359 -4.65 38.10 -13.29
N LEU A 360 -4.81 37.24 -12.30
CA LEU A 360 -4.20 37.31 -10.98
C LEU A 360 -3.67 35.91 -10.64
N ASP A 361 -2.80 35.81 -9.62
CA ASP A 361 -2.33 34.52 -9.16
C ASP A 361 -3.49 33.68 -8.56
N PRO A 362 -4.01 32.69 -9.28
CA PRO A 362 -5.10 31.84 -8.78
C PRO A 362 -4.55 30.87 -7.72
N ILE A 363 -5.41 30.38 -6.84
CA ILE A 363 -5.12 29.17 -6.07
C ILE A 363 -5.69 27.99 -6.86
N LEU A 364 -4.83 27.07 -7.30
CA LEU A 364 -5.25 25.85 -7.97
C LEU A 364 -5.36 24.71 -6.98
N ILE A 365 -6.59 24.27 -6.70
CA ILE A 365 -6.90 23.16 -5.80
C ILE A 365 -7.21 21.92 -6.63
N THR A 366 -6.51 20.85 -6.37
CA THR A 366 -6.59 19.61 -7.17
C THR A 366 -7.24 18.48 -6.37
N ALA A 367 -7.98 17.61 -7.08
CA ALA A 367 -8.48 16.35 -6.53
C ALA A 367 -8.29 15.26 -7.59
N VAL A 368 -7.47 14.27 -7.29
CA VAL A 368 -7.12 13.20 -8.24
C VAL A 368 -7.37 11.83 -7.61
N GLY A 369 -8.16 10.99 -8.28
CA GLY A 369 -8.38 9.62 -7.80
C GLY A 369 -9.66 8.96 -8.29
N ARG A 370 -9.94 7.76 -7.78
CA ARG A 370 -11.18 7.04 -8.07
C ARG A 370 -12.31 7.55 -7.17
N LEU A 371 -13.51 7.65 -7.73
CA LEU A 371 -14.73 7.99 -7.00
C LEU A 371 -15.29 6.73 -6.33
N VAL A 372 -14.60 6.28 -5.29
CA VAL A 372 -14.99 5.13 -4.46
C VAL A 372 -15.17 5.57 -3.00
N GLU A 373 -15.92 4.81 -2.23
CA GLU A 373 -16.22 5.12 -0.84
C GLU A 373 -14.96 5.37 0.01
N GLN A 374 -13.93 4.56 -0.18
CA GLN A 374 -12.65 4.72 0.50
C GLN A 374 -12.04 6.11 0.31
N LYS A 375 -12.02 6.61 -0.92
CA LYS A 375 -11.39 7.89 -1.26
C LYS A 375 -12.25 9.10 -0.90
N ASN A 376 -13.56 8.90 -0.72
CA ASN A 376 -14.53 9.92 -0.27
C ASN A 376 -14.47 11.25 -1.06
N LEU A 377 -13.97 11.21 -2.30
CA LEU A 377 -13.82 12.41 -3.13
C LEU A 377 -15.15 13.13 -3.39
N GLY A 378 -16.29 12.44 -3.27
CA GLY A 378 -17.61 13.07 -3.31
C GLY A 378 -17.82 14.16 -2.26
N LEU A 379 -17.07 14.13 -1.13
CA LEU A 379 -17.09 15.17 -0.10
C LEU A 379 -16.55 16.52 -0.62
N VAL A 380 -15.63 16.50 -1.60
CA VAL A 380 -15.09 17.71 -2.22
C VAL A 380 -16.21 18.56 -2.83
N ALA A 381 -17.22 17.93 -3.45
CA ALA A 381 -18.36 18.63 -4.01
C ALA A 381 -19.18 19.41 -2.97
N ASP A 382 -19.13 19.03 -1.68
CA ASP A 382 -19.87 19.71 -0.60
C ASP A 382 -19.21 21.03 -0.18
N ILE A 383 -17.93 21.22 -0.51
CA ILE A 383 -17.16 22.40 -0.08
C ILE A 383 -16.80 23.33 -1.24
N ILE A 384 -16.96 22.93 -2.51
CA ILE A 384 -16.57 23.74 -3.67
C ILE A 384 -17.26 25.11 -3.62
N GLU A 385 -18.60 25.18 -3.60
CA GLU A 385 -19.32 26.47 -3.65
C GLU A 385 -18.95 27.39 -2.49
N ARG A 386 -18.85 26.83 -1.28
CA ARG A 386 -18.42 27.58 -0.08
C ARG A 386 -17.01 28.16 -0.24
N THR A 387 -16.09 27.37 -0.83
CA THR A 387 -14.72 27.80 -1.09
C THR A 387 -14.68 28.90 -2.17
N LEU A 388 -15.46 28.76 -3.24
CA LEU A 388 -15.56 29.76 -4.29
C LEU A 388 -16.12 31.10 -3.81
N VAL A 389 -17.04 31.07 -2.82
CA VAL A 389 -17.54 32.27 -2.14
C VAL A 389 -16.50 32.85 -1.20
N TYR A 390 -15.74 32.01 -0.51
CA TYR A 390 -14.72 32.44 0.47
C TYR A 390 -13.54 33.16 -0.19
N ASP A 391 -13.01 32.61 -1.31
CA ASP A 391 -11.90 33.21 -2.07
C ASP A 391 -12.24 33.26 -3.58
N ALA A 392 -12.32 34.47 -4.11
CA ALA A 392 -12.69 34.70 -5.50
C ALA A 392 -11.62 34.21 -6.51
N GLY A 393 -10.37 34.07 -6.08
CA GLY A 393 -9.25 33.63 -6.94
C GLY A 393 -9.04 32.11 -6.93
N THR A 394 -9.75 31.35 -6.09
CA THR A 394 -9.63 29.89 -6.03
C THR A 394 -10.29 29.20 -7.21
N LYS A 395 -9.65 28.18 -7.75
CA LYS A 395 -10.13 27.32 -8.83
C LYS A 395 -9.89 25.85 -8.52
N PHE A 396 -10.76 24.97 -9.00
CA PHE A 396 -10.67 23.52 -8.78
C PHE A 396 -10.36 22.78 -10.08
N LEU A 397 -9.42 21.82 -10.00
CA LEU A 397 -9.09 20.87 -11.07
C LEU A 397 -9.33 19.45 -10.53
N ILE A 398 -10.36 18.81 -11.05
CA ILE A 398 -10.80 17.49 -10.58
C ILE A 398 -10.58 16.47 -11.69
N LEU A 399 -9.71 15.49 -11.42
CA LEU A 399 -9.47 14.33 -12.27
C LEU A 399 -9.91 13.08 -11.51
N ALA A 400 -11.17 12.72 -11.68
CA ALA A 400 -11.77 11.65 -10.90
C ALA A 400 -12.79 10.86 -11.70
N SER A 401 -12.74 9.53 -11.61
CA SER A 401 -13.64 8.63 -12.33
C SER A 401 -14.24 7.57 -11.42
N ALA A 402 -15.50 7.23 -11.67
CA ALA A 402 -16.18 6.14 -11.01
C ALA A 402 -15.82 4.80 -11.68
N PRO A 403 -15.57 3.73 -10.91
CA PRO A 403 -15.50 2.39 -11.45
C PRO A 403 -16.81 1.98 -12.11
N GLU A 404 -16.72 1.10 -13.10
CA GLU A 404 -17.91 0.56 -13.76
C GLU A 404 -18.81 -0.15 -12.73
N GLY A 405 -20.10 0.15 -12.76
CA GLY A 405 -21.08 -0.40 -11.82
C GLY A 405 -21.17 0.29 -10.45
N ASP A 406 -20.32 1.27 -10.14
CA ASP A 406 -20.41 2.04 -8.89
C ASP A 406 -21.41 3.21 -9.02
N GLY A 407 -22.64 2.98 -8.55
CA GLY A 407 -23.71 4.02 -8.59
C GLY A 407 -23.41 5.25 -7.75
N SER A 408 -22.72 5.12 -6.63
CA SER A 408 -22.32 6.23 -5.75
C SER A 408 -21.24 7.09 -6.41
N GLY A 409 -20.26 6.42 -7.04
CA GLY A 409 -19.23 7.10 -7.83
C GLY A 409 -19.85 7.87 -9.00
N LYS A 410 -20.80 7.26 -9.73
CA LYS A 410 -21.51 7.92 -10.84
C LYS A 410 -22.31 9.15 -10.40
N ALA A 411 -23.02 9.08 -9.27
CA ALA A 411 -23.71 10.23 -8.70
C ALA A 411 -22.73 11.38 -8.36
N SER A 412 -21.52 11.05 -7.94
CA SER A 412 -20.47 12.04 -7.68
C SER A 412 -19.93 12.66 -8.99
N GLU A 413 -19.75 11.87 -10.06
CA GLU A 413 -19.39 12.39 -11.40
C GLU A 413 -20.43 13.41 -11.90
N GLU A 414 -21.71 13.06 -11.83
CA GLU A 414 -22.80 13.96 -12.23
C GLU A 414 -22.82 15.26 -11.42
N ARG A 415 -22.52 15.15 -10.13
CA ARG A 415 -22.46 16.32 -9.25
C ARG A 415 -21.30 17.24 -9.62
N PHE A 416 -20.11 16.70 -9.89
CA PHE A 416 -18.97 17.47 -10.36
C PHE A 416 -19.24 18.10 -11.74
N ALA A 417 -19.88 17.38 -12.65
CA ALA A 417 -20.27 17.92 -13.96
C ALA A 417 -21.23 19.12 -13.82
N ARG A 418 -22.21 19.06 -12.91
CA ARG A 418 -23.09 20.20 -12.62
C ARG A 418 -22.31 21.40 -12.06
N LEU A 419 -21.36 21.18 -11.15
CA LEU A 419 -20.52 22.26 -10.62
C LEU A 419 -19.64 22.90 -11.71
N ALA A 420 -19.06 22.11 -12.60
CA ALA A 420 -18.28 22.61 -13.74
C ALA A 420 -19.16 23.44 -14.70
N ALA A 421 -20.39 23.00 -14.97
CA ALA A 421 -21.34 23.75 -15.80
C ALA A 421 -21.79 25.06 -15.13
N THR A 422 -21.94 25.07 -13.79
CA THR A 422 -22.33 26.28 -13.04
C THR A 422 -21.18 27.29 -12.91
N TYR A 423 -19.95 26.79 -12.80
CA TYR A 423 -18.73 27.59 -12.57
C TYR A 423 -17.65 27.33 -13.64
N PRO A 424 -17.92 27.47 -14.95
CA PRO A 424 -17.04 26.98 -16.03
C PRO A 424 -15.65 27.61 -16.04
N GLN A 425 -15.49 28.81 -15.44
CA GLN A 425 -14.18 29.48 -15.31
C GLN A 425 -13.47 29.20 -13.98
N ARG A 426 -14.06 28.35 -13.14
CA ARG A 426 -13.55 28.11 -11.78
C ARG A 426 -13.50 26.64 -11.38
N VAL A 427 -14.20 25.76 -12.07
CA VAL A 427 -14.24 24.32 -11.80
C VAL A 427 -14.01 23.57 -13.12
N TYR A 428 -12.89 22.90 -13.20
CA TYR A 428 -12.54 21.98 -14.28
C TYR A 428 -12.71 20.53 -13.81
N VAL A 429 -13.35 19.71 -14.63
CA VAL A 429 -13.60 18.29 -14.32
C VAL A 429 -13.22 17.41 -15.52
N ASN A 430 -12.45 16.36 -15.27
CA ASN A 430 -12.16 15.31 -16.23
C ASN A 430 -12.41 13.95 -15.58
N ASN A 431 -13.35 13.19 -16.13
CA ASN A 431 -13.74 11.87 -15.59
C ASN A 431 -12.98 10.71 -16.28
N SER A 432 -12.03 11.01 -17.17
CA SER A 432 -11.18 10.01 -17.80
C SER A 432 -9.88 9.88 -17.02
N PHE A 433 -9.59 8.68 -16.50
CA PHE A 433 -8.32 8.44 -15.85
C PHE A 433 -7.17 8.60 -16.85
N ASN A 434 -6.27 9.53 -16.56
CA ASN A 434 -5.08 9.80 -17.37
C ASN A 434 -3.90 10.05 -16.43
N LEU A 435 -3.00 9.09 -16.34
CA LEU A 435 -1.85 9.17 -15.42
C LEU A 435 -0.94 10.38 -15.71
N PRO A 436 -0.53 10.66 -16.94
CA PRO A 436 0.25 11.87 -17.26
C PRO A 436 -0.44 13.15 -16.86
N LEU A 437 -1.73 13.31 -17.19
CA LEU A 437 -2.50 14.48 -16.80
C LEU A 437 -2.59 14.63 -15.29
N SER A 438 -2.72 13.51 -14.55
CA SER A 438 -2.72 13.55 -13.08
C SER A 438 -1.43 14.11 -12.50
N LYS A 439 -0.28 13.72 -13.08
CA LYS A 439 1.03 14.22 -12.66
C LYS A 439 1.21 15.71 -12.97
N LEU A 440 0.77 16.15 -14.15
CA LEU A 440 0.80 17.57 -14.53
C LEU A 440 -0.11 18.43 -13.64
N ILE A 441 -1.33 17.95 -13.34
CA ILE A 441 -2.26 18.63 -12.42
C ILE A 441 -1.62 18.76 -11.03
N MET A 442 -1.00 17.71 -10.51
CA MET A 442 -0.30 17.77 -9.23
C MET A 442 0.92 18.69 -9.26
N ALA A 443 1.71 18.68 -10.34
CA ALA A 443 2.90 19.53 -10.47
C ALA A 443 2.55 21.03 -10.54
N GLY A 444 1.44 21.41 -11.15
CA GLY A 444 0.97 22.80 -11.24
C GLY A 444 0.00 23.21 -10.13
N GLY A 445 -0.53 22.28 -9.34
CA GLY A 445 -1.45 22.58 -8.24
C GLY A 445 -0.77 23.20 -7.04
N ASP A 446 -1.52 23.95 -6.22
CA ASP A 446 -1.08 24.48 -4.93
C ASP A 446 -1.51 23.57 -3.77
N PHE A 447 -2.72 23.00 -3.84
CA PHE A 447 -3.29 22.12 -2.83
C PHE A 447 -3.90 20.87 -3.44
N SER A 448 -3.69 19.72 -2.80
CA SER A 448 -4.26 18.43 -3.18
C SER A 448 -5.26 17.94 -2.13
N LEU A 449 -6.49 17.64 -2.55
CA LEU A 449 -7.57 17.20 -1.66
C LEU A 449 -7.58 15.68 -1.52
N ILE A 450 -7.39 15.20 -0.30
CA ILE A 450 -7.37 13.77 0.03
C ILE A 450 -8.28 13.48 1.24
N PRO A 451 -9.62 13.54 1.08
CA PRO A 451 -10.56 13.32 2.17
C PRO A 451 -10.85 11.84 2.43
N SER A 452 -9.86 10.95 2.21
CA SER A 452 -10.03 9.50 2.32
C SER A 452 -10.58 9.09 3.69
N ARG A 453 -11.58 8.19 3.72
CA ARG A 453 -12.11 7.63 4.97
C ARG A 453 -11.08 6.78 5.70
N PHE A 454 -10.26 6.08 4.94
CA PHE A 454 -9.10 5.34 5.42
C PHE A 454 -8.03 5.29 4.33
N GLU A 455 -6.78 5.31 4.74
CA GLU A 455 -5.63 5.28 3.83
C GLU A 455 -4.50 4.47 4.46
N PRO A 456 -4.34 3.18 4.10
CA PRO A 456 -3.33 2.31 4.73
C PRO A 456 -1.91 2.86 4.64
N CYS A 457 -1.51 3.36 3.48
CA CYS A 457 -0.26 4.07 3.29
C CYS A 457 -0.48 5.46 2.70
N GLY A 458 -1.18 5.54 1.54
CA GLY A 458 -1.30 6.75 0.73
C GLY A 458 0.01 7.01 -0.03
N LEU A 459 0.04 6.67 -1.31
CA LEU A 459 1.14 7.08 -2.18
C LEU A 459 0.83 8.44 -2.82
N VAL A 460 -0.45 8.76 -2.99
CA VAL A 460 -0.93 10.01 -3.62
C VAL A 460 -0.53 11.25 -2.82
N ASP A 461 -0.51 11.18 -1.50
CA ASP A 461 -0.06 12.27 -0.64
C ASP A 461 1.47 12.51 -0.77
N TYR A 462 2.28 11.44 -0.88
CA TYR A 462 3.69 11.59 -1.23
C TYR A 462 3.86 12.18 -2.63
N GLU A 463 3.12 11.66 -3.63
CA GLU A 463 3.16 12.18 -5.00
C GLU A 463 2.83 13.67 -5.05
N ALA A 464 1.78 14.11 -4.36
CA ALA A 464 1.41 15.50 -4.27
C ALA A 464 2.48 16.34 -3.55
N SER A 465 2.93 15.88 -2.38
CA SER A 465 3.90 16.60 -1.55
C SER A 465 5.24 16.79 -2.27
N LEU A 466 5.78 15.76 -2.90
CA LEU A 466 7.03 15.83 -3.66
C LEU A 466 6.95 16.85 -4.81
N LEU A 467 5.77 17.03 -5.40
CA LEU A 467 5.51 18.01 -6.46
C LEU A 467 5.17 19.41 -5.90
N GLY A 468 5.32 19.63 -4.59
CA GLY A 468 5.02 20.90 -3.94
C GLY A 468 3.53 21.26 -3.92
N ASN A 469 2.66 20.25 -4.01
CA ASN A 469 1.21 20.37 -3.92
C ASN A 469 0.79 19.97 -2.50
N ILE A 470 0.50 20.96 -1.65
CA ILE A 470 0.28 20.73 -0.21
C ILE A 470 -1.04 19.98 0.01
N VAL A 471 -1.00 18.93 0.81
CA VAL A 471 -2.17 18.09 1.09
C VAL A 471 -3.15 18.80 2.04
N ILE A 472 -4.43 18.77 1.68
CA ILE A 472 -5.55 19.08 2.58
C ILE A 472 -6.41 17.80 2.65
N GLY A 473 -6.47 17.16 3.81
CA GLY A 473 -7.10 15.85 3.89
C GLY A 473 -7.50 15.42 5.30
N ARG A 474 -8.02 14.20 5.40
CA ARG A 474 -8.39 13.60 6.68
C ARG A 474 -7.15 12.99 7.35
N ALA A 475 -7.01 13.21 8.65
CA ALA A 475 -5.99 12.57 9.47
C ALA A 475 -6.35 11.09 9.70
N THR A 476 -5.97 10.21 8.79
CA THR A 476 -6.26 8.77 8.86
C THR A 476 -5.07 7.95 8.35
N GLY A 477 -4.75 6.87 9.05
CA GLY A 477 -3.72 5.90 8.66
C GLY A 477 -2.43 6.53 8.18
N GLY A 478 -2.03 6.14 6.99
CA GLY A 478 -0.79 6.62 6.35
C GLY A 478 -0.76 8.10 5.99
N LEU A 479 -1.89 8.81 5.87
CA LEU A 479 -1.89 10.26 5.62
C LEU A 479 -1.24 11.05 6.75
N THR A 480 -1.19 10.50 7.96
CA THR A 480 -0.55 11.16 9.11
C THR A 480 0.97 11.34 8.93
N LYS A 481 1.61 10.61 8.02
CA LYS A 481 3.05 10.76 7.73
C LYS A 481 3.43 12.13 7.17
N VAL A 482 2.49 12.84 6.50
CA VAL A 482 2.69 14.19 5.95
C VAL A 482 2.12 15.30 6.84
N ALA A 483 1.65 15.00 8.06
CA ALA A 483 0.98 15.95 8.95
C ALA A 483 1.83 17.21 9.25
N HIS A 484 3.16 17.11 9.25
CA HIS A 484 4.07 18.21 9.51
C HIS A 484 4.12 19.28 8.39
N CYS A 485 3.59 18.96 7.20
CA CYS A 485 3.54 19.85 6.03
C CYS A 485 2.18 19.84 5.31
N ALA A 486 1.12 19.40 5.97
CA ALA A 486 -0.23 19.28 5.42
C ALA A 486 -1.27 19.96 6.32
N TYR A 487 -2.46 20.16 5.80
CA TYR A 487 -3.63 20.63 6.54
C TYR A 487 -4.58 19.46 6.74
N LEU A 488 -4.48 18.78 7.89
CA LEU A 488 -5.29 17.60 8.19
C LEU A 488 -6.42 17.93 9.15
N TYR A 489 -7.62 17.37 8.87
CA TYR A 489 -8.77 17.41 9.77
C TYR A 489 -9.05 16.02 10.36
N GLU A 490 -9.56 15.99 11.57
CA GLU A 490 -10.02 14.77 12.23
C GLU A 490 -11.54 14.69 12.20
N TRP A 491 -12.08 13.55 11.78
CA TRP A 491 -13.51 13.26 11.82
C TRP A 491 -13.74 11.76 11.88
N LEU A 492 -14.48 11.28 12.87
CA LEU A 492 -14.67 9.85 13.13
C LEU A 492 -16.08 9.34 12.81
N ASP A 493 -17.11 10.18 12.94
CA ASP A 493 -18.49 9.78 12.58
C ASP A 493 -18.70 9.88 11.07
N ILE A 494 -18.55 8.73 10.37
CA ILE A 494 -18.65 8.67 8.90
C ILE A 494 -20.10 8.86 8.38
N SER A 495 -21.12 8.79 9.26
CA SER A 495 -22.51 9.07 8.91
C SER A 495 -22.84 10.56 8.92
N ASP A 496 -22.07 11.38 9.66
CA ASP A 496 -22.25 12.84 9.72
C ASP A 496 -21.46 13.56 8.62
N ARG A 497 -21.95 13.44 7.40
CA ARG A 497 -21.34 14.08 6.23
C ARG A 497 -21.25 15.61 6.33
N VAL A 498 -22.22 16.24 6.98
CA VAL A 498 -22.24 17.71 7.16
C VAL A 498 -21.16 18.15 8.12
N GLY A 499 -21.00 17.47 9.25
CA GLY A 499 -19.93 17.72 10.20
C GLY A 499 -18.56 17.51 9.58
N GLU A 500 -18.38 16.40 8.84
CA GLU A 500 -17.12 16.13 8.11
C GLU A 500 -16.81 17.23 7.09
N ALA A 501 -17.80 17.66 6.27
CA ALA A 501 -17.62 18.74 5.32
C ALA A 501 -17.26 20.07 5.99
N ASN A 502 -17.80 20.35 7.18
CA ASN A 502 -17.44 21.55 7.95
C ASN A 502 -15.99 21.50 8.46
N ALA A 503 -15.54 20.36 8.99
CA ALA A 503 -14.17 20.16 9.43
C ALA A 503 -13.19 20.29 8.25
N PHE A 504 -13.50 19.67 7.12
CA PHE A 504 -12.72 19.77 5.90
C PHE A 504 -12.64 21.22 5.37
N PHE A 505 -13.76 21.93 5.31
CA PHE A 505 -13.79 23.33 4.90
C PHE A 505 -13.02 24.25 5.85
N ALA A 506 -12.99 23.98 7.14
CA ALA A 506 -12.17 24.75 8.10
C ALA A 506 -10.69 24.67 7.77
N GLN A 507 -10.16 23.47 7.43
CA GLN A 507 -8.78 23.32 6.99
C GLN A 507 -8.52 23.98 5.63
N MET A 508 -9.49 23.90 4.71
CA MET A 508 -9.44 24.60 3.42
C MET A 508 -9.26 26.11 3.62
N LYS A 509 -10.04 26.72 4.51
CA LYS A 509 -9.90 28.15 4.85
C LYS A 509 -8.51 28.46 5.37
N THR A 510 -8.02 27.68 6.34
CA THR A 510 -6.69 27.87 6.91
C THR A 510 -5.59 27.81 5.82
N ALA A 511 -5.71 26.88 4.88
CA ALA A 511 -4.77 26.77 3.76
C ALA A 511 -4.83 27.99 2.83
N ILE A 512 -6.02 28.43 2.46
CA ILE A 512 -6.23 29.65 1.62
C ILE A 512 -5.71 30.89 2.33
N ASP A 513 -6.01 31.06 3.61
CA ASP A 513 -5.54 32.21 4.39
C ASP A 513 -4.01 32.23 4.49
N THR A 514 -3.39 31.06 4.68
CA THR A 514 -1.92 30.94 4.69
C THR A 514 -1.34 31.33 3.33
N TYR A 515 -1.92 30.86 2.24
CA TYR A 515 -1.49 31.21 0.89
C TYR A 515 -1.58 32.72 0.62
N ARG A 516 -2.72 33.36 0.96
CA ARG A 516 -3.02 34.76 0.68
C ARG A 516 -2.28 35.75 1.59
N HIS A 517 -2.24 35.44 2.87
CA HIS A 517 -1.78 36.41 3.89
C HIS A 517 -0.42 36.07 4.48
N HIS A 518 0.08 34.85 4.30
CA HIS A 518 1.35 34.37 4.83
C HIS A 518 2.19 33.63 3.76
N PRO A 519 2.51 34.29 2.61
CA PRO A 519 3.15 33.62 1.46
C PRO A 519 4.51 33.00 1.79
N VAL A 520 5.28 33.60 2.72
CA VAL A 520 6.56 33.02 3.18
C VAL A 520 6.31 31.67 3.85
N ARG A 521 5.33 31.60 4.76
CA ARG A 521 4.97 30.34 5.43
C ARG A 521 4.45 29.28 4.44
N HIS A 522 3.64 29.69 3.45
CA HIS A 522 3.20 28.78 2.39
C HIS A 522 4.37 28.19 1.63
N GLN A 523 5.35 29.01 1.23
CA GLN A 523 6.56 28.55 0.55
C GLN A 523 7.42 27.61 1.42
N GLU A 524 7.52 27.89 2.72
CA GLU A 524 8.21 27.01 3.68
C GLU A 524 7.52 25.64 3.77
N LEU A 525 6.19 25.61 3.89
CA LEU A 525 5.42 24.36 3.90
C LEU A 525 5.61 23.58 2.59
N MET A 526 5.56 24.27 1.43
CA MET A 526 5.78 23.66 0.13
C MET A 526 7.19 23.04 0.02
N ARG A 527 8.24 23.77 0.44
CA ARG A 527 9.61 23.24 0.45
C ARG A 527 9.76 22.07 1.41
N THR A 528 9.13 22.13 2.59
CA THR A 528 9.10 21.02 3.55
C THR A 528 8.44 19.78 2.94
N ALA A 529 7.33 19.96 2.24
CA ALA A 529 6.63 18.87 1.54
C ALA A 529 7.52 18.26 0.43
N MET A 530 8.18 19.07 -0.39
CA MET A 530 9.08 18.62 -1.45
C MET A 530 10.34 17.91 -0.90
N ALA A 531 10.75 18.25 0.31
CA ALA A 531 11.94 17.67 0.96
C ALA A 531 11.66 16.37 1.74
N ILE A 532 10.41 15.85 1.71
CA ILE A 532 10.06 14.59 2.39
C ILE A 532 10.96 13.47 1.87
N ASP A 533 11.56 12.72 2.80
CA ASP A 533 12.18 11.45 2.48
C ASP A 533 11.10 10.38 2.27
N ALA A 534 10.66 10.26 1.02
CA ALA A 534 9.70 9.26 0.60
C ALA A 534 10.38 8.00 0.01
N GLY A 535 11.72 7.90 0.09
CA GLY A 535 12.48 6.79 -0.50
C GLY A 535 12.28 5.46 0.21
N TRP A 536 12.76 4.40 -0.42
CA TRP A 536 12.69 3.03 0.10
C TRP A 536 13.80 2.68 1.11
N ASP A 537 14.85 3.48 1.24
CA ASP A 537 16.06 3.10 1.97
C ASP A 537 15.79 2.65 3.41
N ALA A 538 15.03 3.44 4.17
CA ALA A 538 14.68 3.08 5.55
C ALA A 538 13.78 1.84 5.60
N SER A 539 12.73 1.81 4.80
CA SER A 539 11.75 0.71 4.78
C SER A 539 12.37 -0.61 4.31
N ALA A 540 13.17 -0.57 3.24
CA ALA A 540 13.87 -1.75 2.75
C ALA A 540 14.88 -2.28 3.78
N THR A 541 15.57 -1.39 4.49
CA THR A 541 16.46 -1.78 5.61
C THR A 541 15.68 -2.50 6.72
N GLN A 542 14.50 -1.98 7.10
CA GLN A 542 13.65 -2.61 8.11
C GLN A 542 13.16 -4.00 7.66
N TYR A 543 12.77 -4.18 6.40
CA TYR A 543 12.40 -5.49 5.87
C TYR A 543 13.58 -6.48 5.86
N VAL A 544 14.78 -6.06 5.45
CA VAL A 544 15.98 -6.91 5.52
C VAL A 544 16.27 -7.32 6.96
N ASN A 545 16.15 -6.41 7.93
CA ASN A 545 16.31 -6.71 9.35
C ASN A 545 15.23 -7.68 9.84
N MET A 546 13.98 -7.55 9.38
CA MET A 546 12.90 -8.49 9.68
C MET A 546 13.23 -9.91 9.20
N TYR A 547 13.77 -10.08 7.99
CA TYR A 547 14.18 -11.39 7.47
C TYR A 547 15.30 -12.00 8.30
N ARG A 548 16.33 -11.21 8.63
CA ARG A 548 17.46 -11.64 9.48
C ARG A 548 16.99 -12.06 10.87
N TYR A 549 16.09 -11.27 11.47
CA TYR A 549 15.50 -11.62 12.75
C TYR A 549 14.74 -12.95 12.70
N GLY A 550 13.89 -13.16 11.67
CA GLY A 550 13.16 -14.41 11.48
C GLY A 550 14.10 -15.62 11.38
N LEU A 551 15.18 -15.52 10.62
CA LEU A 551 16.19 -16.57 10.50
C LEU A 551 16.89 -16.85 11.84
N LEU A 552 17.31 -15.82 12.56
CA LEU A 552 17.93 -15.96 13.86
C LEU A 552 17.01 -16.65 14.88
N MET A 553 15.72 -16.29 14.87
CA MET A 553 14.73 -16.92 15.74
C MET A 553 14.54 -18.40 15.42
N LYS A 554 14.51 -18.79 14.12
CA LYS A 554 14.42 -20.19 13.71
C LYS A 554 15.66 -20.99 14.13
N GLN A 555 16.84 -20.45 13.93
CA GLN A 555 18.09 -21.06 14.37
C GLN A 555 18.13 -21.21 15.89
N TRP A 556 17.70 -20.18 16.63
CA TRP A 556 17.63 -20.21 18.09
C TRP A 556 16.67 -21.29 18.62
N HIS A 557 15.50 -21.47 17.98
CA HIS A 557 14.56 -22.53 18.35
C HIS A 557 15.11 -23.94 18.09
N ALA A 558 15.92 -24.10 17.03
CA ALA A 558 16.49 -25.40 16.66
C ALA A 558 17.63 -25.86 17.56
N GLU A 559 18.46 -24.93 18.11
CA GLU A 559 19.72 -25.25 18.80
C GLU A 559 19.88 -24.37 20.05
N ARG A 560 19.06 -24.64 21.07
CA ARG A 560 18.85 -23.75 22.22
C ARG A 560 20.11 -23.29 23.00
N HIS A 561 21.11 -24.10 23.19
CA HIS A 561 22.19 -23.80 24.14
C HIS A 561 23.43 -23.17 23.51
N GLU A 562 23.86 -23.68 22.38
CA GLU A 562 25.06 -23.18 21.67
C GLU A 562 24.83 -21.83 20.98
N LEU A 563 23.59 -21.53 20.65
CA LEU A 563 23.17 -20.35 19.91
C LEU A 563 22.90 -19.12 20.76
N ILE A 564 22.60 -19.26 22.07
CA ILE A 564 22.42 -18.08 22.93
C ILE A 564 23.67 -17.19 22.89
N GLN A 565 24.87 -17.77 22.95
CA GLN A 565 26.08 -16.97 22.87
C GLN A 565 26.34 -16.37 21.48
N LYS A 566 26.04 -17.14 20.42
CA LYS A 566 26.14 -16.66 19.04
C LYS A 566 25.11 -15.55 18.76
N PHE A 567 23.88 -15.71 19.26
CA PHE A 567 22.80 -14.74 19.16
C PHE A 567 23.13 -13.41 19.86
N ILE A 568 23.61 -13.48 21.11
CA ILE A 568 24.05 -12.31 21.88
C ILE A 568 25.19 -11.56 21.14
N LYS A 569 26.13 -12.33 20.56
CA LYS A 569 27.21 -11.74 19.77
C LYS A 569 26.70 -11.04 18.53
N ALA A 570 25.78 -11.67 17.78
CA ALA A 570 25.16 -11.08 16.59
C ALA A 570 24.39 -9.79 16.91
N LEU A 571 23.61 -9.79 18.00
CA LEU A 571 22.87 -8.61 18.46
C LEU A 571 23.80 -7.46 18.88
N LYS A 572 24.96 -7.75 19.46
CA LYS A 572 25.96 -6.73 19.80
C LYS A 572 26.60 -6.09 18.58
N GLU A 573 26.79 -6.88 17.52
CA GLU A 573 27.40 -6.43 16.28
C GLU A 573 26.40 -5.68 15.39
N ASP A 574 25.10 -5.87 15.61
CA ASP A 574 24.02 -5.19 14.87
C ASP A 574 23.01 -4.55 15.82
N GLN A 575 23.37 -3.39 16.34
CA GLN A 575 22.54 -2.62 17.29
C GLN A 575 21.22 -2.17 16.68
N GLN A 576 21.18 -1.94 15.37
CA GLN A 576 19.97 -1.52 14.69
C GLN A 576 18.93 -2.65 14.65
N MET A 577 19.33 -3.86 14.28
CA MET A 577 18.45 -5.03 14.31
C MET A 577 17.93 -5.30 15.73
N PHE A 578 18.79 -5.13 16.73
CA PHE A 578 18.41 -5.27 18.13
C PHE A 578 17.34 -4.26 18.56
N ALA A 579 17.55 -2.98 18.27
CA ALA A 579 16.63 -1.92 18.66
C ALA A 579 15.28 -2.03 17.93
N GLU A 580 15.28 -2.38 16.65
CA GLU A 580 14.08 -2.41 15.83
C GLU A 580 13.19 -3.63 16.06
N PHE A 581 13.76 -4.78 16.29
CA PHE A 581 12.99 -6.03 16.35
C PHE A 581 13.05 -6.76 17.69
N PHE A 582 14.19 -6.76 18.34
CA PHE A 582 14.33 -7.51 19.59
C PHE A 582 13.69 -6.80 20.78
N MET A 583 13.89 -5.50 20.93
CA MET A 583 13.33 -4.74 22.05
C MET A 583 11.79 -4.71 22.04
N PRO A 584 11.12 -4.45 20.93
CA PRO A 584 9.67 -4.63 20.83
C PRO A 584 9.23 -6.07 21.06
N ALA A 585 9.93 -7.05 20.48
CA ALA A 585 9.61 -8.46 20.62
C ALA A 585 9.73 -8.95 22.08
N ARG A 586 10.59 -8.34 22.91
CA ARG A 586 10.68 -8.66 24.32
C ARG A 586 9.38 -8.40 25.08
N GLN A 587 8.69 -7.31 24.79
CA GLN A 587 7.39 -7.02 25.41
C GLN A 587 6.34 -8.05 25.01
N GLU A 588 6.46 -8.55 23.79
CA GLU A 588 5.48 -9.37 23.12
C GLU A 588 5.73 -10.87 23.23
N TYR A 589 7.00 -11.27 23.14
CA TYR A 589 7.44 -12.66 23.16
C TYR A 589 8.24 -13.03 24.42
N GLY A 590 8.09 -12.26 25.50
CA GLY A 590 8.79 -12.55 26.77
C GLY A 590 8.63 -13.98 27.23
N ASP A 591 7.47 -14.59 26.97
CA ASP A 591 7.17 -16.00 27.28
C ASP A 591 7.87 -16.99 26.33
N TYR A 592 8.35 -16.55 25.17
CA TYR A 592 9.08 -17.37 24.19
C TYR A 592 10.61 -17.29 24.34
N LEU A 593 11.09 -16.27 25.07
CA LEU A 593 12.51 -16.22 25.42
C LEU A 593 12.73 -17.16 26.59
N ASP A 594 13.59 -18.16 26.38
CA ASP A 594 14.00 -19.04 27.46
C ASP A 594 14.52 -18.20 28.64
N TRP A 595 14.16 -18.56 29.87
CA TRP A 595 14.56 -17.85 31.07
C TRP A 595 16.09 -17.65 31.14
N GLU A 596 16.89 -18.61 30.67
CA GLU A 596 18.34 -18.50 30.60
C GLU A 596 18.81 -17.40 29.62
N LEU A 597 18.14 -17.24 28.49
CA LEU A 597 18.43 -16.15 27.55
C LEU A 597 18.10 -14.79 28.17
N GLN A 598 16.93 -14.64 28.77
CA GLN A 598 16.57 -13.41 29.48
C GLN A 598 17.59 -13.06 30.56
N LYS A 599 17.94 -14.02 31.41
CA LYS A 599 18.93 -13.86 32.46
C LYS A 599 20.30 -13.46 31.91
N THR A 600 20.73 -14.09 30.81
CA THR A 600 22.02 -13.80 30.19
C THR A 600 22.04 -12.41 29.54
N LEU A 601 20.95 -12.02 28.88
CA LEU A 601 20.81 -10.68 28.27
C LEU A 601 20.77 -9.59 29.33
N GLN A 602 20.04 -9.80 30.43
CA GLN A 602 20.01 -8.88 31.58
C GLN A 602 21.40 -8.74 32.25
N GLN A 603 22.11 -9.85 32.50
CA GLN A 603 23.46 -9.83 33.08
C GLN A 603 24.47 -9.07 32.22
N ARG A 604 24.23 -8.95 30.91
CA ARG A 604 25.09 -8.25 29.95
C ARG A 604 24.60 -6.85 29.61
N ASN A 605 23.55 -6.35 30.30
CA ASN A 605 22.90 -5.06 30.02
C ASN A 605 22.50 -4.86 28.54
N LEU A 606 22.02 -5.93 27.90
CA LEU A 606 21.56 -5.90 26.51
C LEU A 606 20.04 -5.74 26.43
N ILE A 607 19.33 -5.97 27.54
CA ILE A 607 17.90 -5.72 27.70
C ILE A 607 17.61 -5.25 29.14
#